data_e61b3a19f5f2c24e3cd9464ee22fe92b
#
_entry.id   e61b3a19f5f2c24e3cd9464ee22fe92b
#
_cell.length_a   1.000
_cell.length_b   1.000
_cell.length_c   1.000
_cell.angle_alpha   90.00
_cell.angle_beta   90.00
_cell.angle_gamma   90.00
#
_symmetry.space_group_name_H-M   'P 1'
#
loop_
_entity.id
_entity.type
_entity.pdbx_description
1 polymer ?
#
loop_
_entity_poly.entity_id
_entity_poly.type
_entity_poly.pdbx_seq_one_letter_code
_entity_poly.pdbx_strand_id
1 'polypeptide(L)'
;GIDVEWVQVGNETRYGMLFDEGNINKENGTVNFAKFVTAGYNAVKEVYPQAKVIVHIDRGNEIGQFQKVFGDLQANQAKWDIIGMSLYPQMDPDNEEDSTFVAADWRKMNTDCIANMQKLYEEFNTPVMMCEIGMTWNNENAEAFYTDFITKAKLLGTDICPGVFAWEPQCYGGWKGNHKGMFDDYGRPTNSFNAFKR
;
A
#
# COMPACT_ATOMS: atom_id res chain seq x y z
N GLY A 1 -2.49 25.15 -11.69
CA GLY A 1 -2.32 23.71 -11.72
C GLY A 1 -1.99 23.19 -10.32
N ILE A 2 -2.17 21.91 -10.11
CA ILE A 2 -1.75 21.23 -8.89
C ILE A 2 -0.32 20.72 -9.14
N ASP A 3 0.60 20.96 -8.21
CA ASP A 3 1.93 20.35 -8.25
C ASP A 3 1.82 18.95 -7.62
N VAL A 4 2.05 17.92 -8.43
CA VAL A 4 1.84 16.52 -8.05
C VAL A 4 3.20 15.90 -7.74
N GLU A 5 3.37 15.44 -6.49
CA GLU A 5 4.62 14.79 -6.06
C GLU A 5 4.63 13.29 -6.35
N TRP A 6 3.49 12.60 -6.12
CA TRP A 6 3.35 11.16 -6.31
C TRP A 6 2.11 10.83 -7.14
N VAL A 7 2.26 9.87 -8.04
CA VAL A 7 1.14 9.34 -8.84
C VAL A 7 1.16 7.82 -8.77
N GLN A 8 0.08 7.24 -8.27
CA GLN A 8 -0.10 5.80 -8.23
C GLN A 8 -0.73 5.30 -9.53
N VAL A 9 -0.03 4.41 -10.23
CA VAL A 9 -0.49 3.75 -11.45
C VAL A 9 -1.03 2.37 -11.10
N GLY A 10 -2.36 2.25 -11.11
CA GLY A 10 -3.08 1.07 -10.62
C GLY A 10 -3.26 1.08 -9.10
N ASN A 11 -4.14 0.20 -8.59
CA ASN A 11 -4.42 0.00 -7.17
C ASN A 11 -4.40 -1.49 -6.87
N GLU A 12 -3.60 -1.90 -5.87
CA GLU A 12 -3.51 -3.29 -5.39
C GLU A 12 -3.34 -4.32 -6.53
N THR A 13 -2.37 -4.07 -7.40
CA THR A 13 -2.19 -4.77 -8.68
C THR A 13 -1.39 -6.07 -8.58
N ARG A 14 -1.45 -6.81 -7.45
CA ARG A 14 -0.69 -8.07 -7.29
C ARG A 14 -1.02 -9.14 -8.32
N TYR A 15 -2.20 -9.09 -8.93
CA TYR A 15 -2.61 -9.97 -10.02
C TYR A 15 -2.57 -9.29 -11.39
N GLY A 16 -1.97 -8.08 -11.46
CA GLY A 16 -1.93 -7.26 -12.65
C GLY A 16 -3.05 -6.21 -12.71
N MET A 17 -3.31 -5.63 -13.86
CA MET A 17 -4.35 -4.64 -14.10
C MET A 17 -4.96 -4.80 -15.50
N LEU A 18 -6.11 -4.13 -15.75
CA LEU A 18 -6.81 -4.15 -17.04
C LEU A 18 -7.09 -5.59 -17.50
N PHE A 19 -7.83 -6.30 -16.65
CA PHE A 19 -8.21 -7.69 -16.89
C PHE A 19 -9.14 -7.79 -18.11
N ASP A 20 -9.00 -8.80 -19.00
CA ASP A 20 -8.15 -10.01 -18.83
C ASP A 20 -6.70 -9.87 -19.31
N GLU A 21 -6.40 -8.84 -20.11
CA GLU A 21 -5.13 -8.71 -20.85
C GLU A 21 -3.91 -8.61 -19.93
N GLY A 22 -4.01 -7.91 -18.83
CA GLY A 22 -2.91 -7.72 -17.87
C GLY A 22 -2.99 -8.63 -16.64
N ASN A 23 -3.76 -9.70 -16.65
CA ASN A 23 -3.80 -10.69 -15.59
C ASN A 23 -2.54 -11.55 -15.61
N ILE A 24 -1.67 -11.41 -14.60
CA ILE A 24 -0.37 -12.12 -14.54
C ILE A 24 -0.48 -13.65 -14.49
N ASN A 25 -1.67 -14.19 -14.21
CA ASN A 25 -1.93 -15.62 -14.20
C ASN A 25 -2.37 -16.18 -15.58
N LYS A 26 -2.47 -15.30 -16.60
CA LYS A 26 -2.82 -15.67 -17.98
C LYS A 26 -1.62 -15.59 -18.90
N GLU A 27 -1.72 -16.26 -20.05
CA GLU A 27 -0.70 -16.19 -21.10
C GLU A 27 -0.47 -14.72 -21.50
N ASN A 28 0.79 -14.33 -21.59
CA ASN A 28 1.25 -12.95 -21.85
C ASN A 28 0.81 -11.89 -20.82
N GLY A 29 0.06 -12.25 -19.78
CA GLY A 29 -0.48 -11.29 -18.81
C GLY A 29 0.61 -10.48 -18.09
N THR A 30 1.70 -11.14 -17.68
CA THR A 30 2.86 -10.47 -17.06
C THR A 30 3.52 -9.46 -17.99
N VAL A 31 3.72 -9.83 -19.27
CA VAL A 31 4.28 -8.94 -20.30
C VAL A 31 3.37 -7.74 -20.54
N ASN A 32 2.05 -7.98 -20.61
CA ASN A 32 1.08 -6.91 -20.82
C ASN A 32 0.99 -6.00 -19.58
N PHE A 33 0.99 -6.56 -18.38
CA PHE A 33 1.02 -5.78 -17.15
C PHE A 33 2.24 -4.84 -17.11
N ALA A 34 3.44 -5.34 -17.44
CA ALA A 34 4.64 -4.53 -17.53
C ALA A 34 4.53 -3.39 -18.56
N LYS A 35 3.90 -3.64 -19.71
CA LYS A 35 3.61 -2.60 -20.71
C LYS A 35 2.65 -1.55 -20.18
N PHE A 36 1.58 -1.96 -19.47
CA PHE A 36 0.61 -1.02 -18.90
C PHE A 36 1.25 -0.14 -17.82
N VAL A 37 2.04 -0.72 -16.93
CA VAL A 37 2.82 0.03 -15.93
C VAL A 37 3.73 1.05 -16.61
N THR A 38 4.48 0.63 -17.64
CA THR A 38 5.39 1.51 -18.38
C THR A 38 4.64 2.62 -19.13
N ALA A 39 3.49 2.32 -19.72
CA ALA A 39 2.65 3.33 -20.39
C ALA A 39 2.16 4.38 -19.40
N GLY A 40 1.67 3.95 -18.22
CA GLY A 40 1.29 4.86 -17.14
C GLY A 40 2.45 5.71 -16.64
N TYR A 41 3.61 5.09 -16.42
CA TYR A 41 4.85 5.80 -16.06
C TYR A 41 5.18 6.92 -17.06
N ASN A 42 5.22 6.58 -18.34
CA ASN A 42 5.57 7.55 -19.39
C ASN A 42 4.56 8.69 -19.46
N ALA A 43 3.25 8.40 -19.35
CA ALA A 43 2.20 9.40 -19.35
C ALA A 43 2.32 10.37 -18.17
N VAL A 44 2.62 9.86 -16.97
CA VAL A 44 2.89 10.72 -15.81
C VAL A 44 4.10 11.61 -16.04
N LYS A 45 5.21 11.05 -16.53
CA LYS A 45 6.44 11.81 -16.77
C LYS A 45 6.31 12.85 -17.88
N GLU A 46 5.41 12.64 -18.84
CA GLU A 46 5.12 13.63 -19.88
C GLU A 46 4.46 14.90 -19.30
N VAL A 47 3.55 14.73 -18.32
CA VAL A 47 2.80 15.85 -17.74
C VAL A 47 3.49 16.41 -16.49
N TYR A 48 4.04 15.53 -15.66
CA TYR A 48 4.71 15.85 -14.38
C TYR A 48 6.09 15.19 -14.33
N PRO A 49 7.12 15.75 -14.99
CA PRO A 49 8.43 15.10 -15.10
C PRO A 49 9.10 14.78 -13.76
N GLN A 50 8.81 15.57 -12.71
CA GLN A 50 9.39 15.39 -11.37
C GLN A 50 8.57 14.47 -10.47
N ALA A 51 7.29 14.20 -10.80
CA ALA A 51 6.45 13.32 -10.00
C ALA A 51 7.02 11.89 -9.97
N LYS A 52 6.92 11.24 -8.80
CA LYS A 52 7.32 9.84 -8.63
C LYS A 52 6.13 8.93 -8.92
N VAL A 53 6.38 7.88 -9.70
CA VAL A 53 5.37 6.90 -10.08
C VAL A 53 5.42 5.71 -9.14
N ILE A 54 4.28 5.41 -8.52
CA ILE A 54 4.09 4.30 -7.59
C ILE A 54 3.41 3.15 -8.31
N VAL A 55 3.95 1.94 -8.17
CA VAL A 55 3.23 0.69 -8.44
C VAL A 55 2.86 0.06 -7.11
N HIS A 56 1.57 -0.20 -6.90
CA HIS A 56 0.99 -0.55 -5.62
C HIS A 56 0.42 -1.97 -5.63
N ILE A 57 0.82 -2.78 -4.64
CA ILE A 57 0.23 -4.08 -4.35
C ILE A 57 -0.10 -4.21 -2.86
N ASP A 58 -1.07 -5.04 -2.54
CA ASP A 58 -1.58 -5.28 -1.20
C ASP A 58 -0.72 -6.27 -0.40
N ARG A 59 -1.12 -6.51 0.87
CA ARG A 59 -0.50 -7.47 1.80
C ARG A 59 0.99 -7.23 2.02
N GLY A 60 1.36 -6.04 2.45
CA GLY A 60 2.75 -5.63 2.70
C GLY A 60 3.57 -6.56 3.60
N ASN A 61 2.91 -7.39 4.42
CA ASN A 61 3.55 -8.41 5.24
C ASN A 61 3.98 -9.68 4.47
N GLU A 62 3.58 -9.85 3.18
CA GLU A 62 3.86 -11.03 2.36
C GLU A 62 4.96 -10.77 1.32
N ILE A 63 6.23 -10.81 1.71
CA ILE A 63 7.39 -10.47 0.86
C ILE A 63 7.40 -11.21 -0.49
N GLY A 64 7.01 -12.48 -0.52
CA GLY A 64 7.07 -13.30 -1.73
C GLY A 64 6.20 -12.77 -2.87
N GLN A 65 5.06 -12.14 -2.57
CA GLN A 65 4.21 -11.50 -3.58
C GLN A 65 4.92 -10.30 -4.22
N PHE A 66 5.55 -9.47 -3.40
CA PHE A 66 6.32 -8.32 -3.87
C PHE A 66 7.50 -8.74 -4.73
N GLN A 67 8.29 -9.69 -4.27
CA GLN A 67 9.44 -10.21 -5.02
C GLN A 67 9.02 -10.78 -6.37
N LYS A 68 7.89 -11.54 -6.41
CA LYS A 68 7.37 -12.07 -7.66
C LYS A 68 6.94 -10.95 -8.61
N VAL A 69 6.06 -10.05 -8.16
CA VAL A 69 5.50 -9.01 -9.02
C VAL A 69 6.57 -8.05 -9.51
N PHE A 70 7.40 -7.51 -8.62
CA PHE A 70 8.44 -6.56 -9.01
C PHE A 70 9.60 -7.21 -9.75
N GLY A 71 9.92 -8.47 -9.46
CA GLY A 71 10.86 -9.26 -10.26
C GLY A 71 10.36 -9.49 -11.69
N ASP A 72 9.09 -9.84 -11.85
CA ASP A 72 8.44 -9.98 -13.16
C ASP A 72 8.42 -8.64 -13.94
N LEU A 73 8.08 -7.53 -13.27
CA LEU A 73 8.11 -6.19 -13.86
C LEU A 73 9.52 -5.80 -14.30
N GLN A 74 10.53 -6.05 -13.46
CA GLN A 74 11.94 -5.77 -13.77
C GLN A 74 12.43 -6.62 -14.96
N ALA A 75 12.11 -7.91 -14.98
CA ALA A 75 12.47 -8.81 -16.09
C ALA A 75 11.86 -8.36 -17.44
N ASN A 76 10.70 -7.70 -17.40
CA ASN A 76 10.02 -7.13 -18.57
C ASN A 76 10.32 -5.63 -18.76
N GLN A 77 11.35 -5.09 -18.11
CA GLN A 77 11.84 -3.71 -18.27
C GLN A 77 10.77 -2.63 -17.98
N ALA A 78 9.82 -2.93 -17.11
CA ALA A 78 8.85 -1.95 -16.65
C ALA A 78 9.53 -0.84 -15.86
N LYS A 79 8.87 0.33 -15.76
CA LYS A 79 9.41 1.51 -15.08
C LYS A 79 8.51 1.92 -13.92
N TRP A 80 9.09 2.16 -12.78
CA TRP A 80 8.46 2.73 -11.59
C TRP A 80 9.51 3.48 -10.75
N ASP A 81 9.07 4.35 -9.85
CA ASP A 81 9.96 5.10 -8.95
C ASP A 81 9.81 4.66 -7.49
N ILE A 82 8.63 4.12 -7.10
CA ILE A 82 8.30 3.74 -5.73
C ILE A 82 7.49 2.44 -5.74
N ILE A 83 7.80 1.54 -4.81
CA ILE A 83 6.98 0.36 -4.50
C ILE A 83 5.92 0.77 -3.49
N GLY A 84 4.64 0.62 -3.81
CA GLY A 84 3.53 0.88 -2.90
C GLY A 84 3.03 -0.38 -2.20
N MET A 85 2.65 -0.25 -0.93
CA MET A 85 2.10 -1.32 -0.10
C MET A 85 0.76 -0.94 0.53
N SER A 86 -0.12 -1.93 0.77
CA SER A 86 -1.24 -1.82 1.73
C SER A 86 -1.04 -2.77 2.91
N LEU A 87 -1.61 -2.40 4.07
CA LEU A 87 -1.65 -3.26 5.25
C LEU A 87 -2.96 -3.09 6.03
N TYR A 88 -3.74 -4.18 6.10
CA TYR A 88 -5.00 -4.25 6.81
C TYR A 88 -5.05 -5.52 7.67
N PRO A 89 -4.72 -5.46 8.97
CA PRO A 89 -4.67 -6.65 9.83
C PRO A 89 -6.05 -7.25 10.15
N GLN A 90 -7.12 -6.58 9.74
CA GLN A 90 -8.51 -7.04 9.91
C GLN A 90 -9.16 -7.46 8.59
N MET A 91 -8.38 -7.81 7.58
CA MET A 91 -8.90 -8.45 6.37
C MET A 91 -8.56 -9.93 6.41
N ASP A 92 -9.59 -10.77 6.31
CA ASP A 92 -9.41 -12.20 6.13
C ASP A 92 -8.75 -12.45 4.77
N PRO A 93 -7.58 -13.10 4.71
CA PRO A 93 -6.93 -13.40 3.44
C PRO A 93 -7.74 -14.34 2.53
N ASP A 94 -8.63 -15.14 3.11
CA ASP A 94 -9.45 -16.12 2.39
C ASP A 94 -10.88 -15.60 2.15
N ASN A 95 -11.33 -14.59 2.90
CA ASN A 95 -12.66 -14.00 2.79
C ASN A 95 -12.63 -12.50 3.17
N GLU A 96 -12.36 -11.65 2.19
CA GLU A 96 -12.24 -10.18 2.39
C GLU A 96 -13.55 -9.52 2.87
N GLU A 97 -14.70 -10.21 2.74
CA GLU A 97 -16.00 -9.71 3.22
C GLU A 97 -16.25 -10.03 4.71
N ASP A 98 -15.42 -10.87 5.34
CA ASP A 98 -15.57 -11.17 6.77
C ASP A 98 -15.09 -10.00 7.64
N SER A 99 -16.04 -9.15 8.01
CA SER A 99 -15.79 -8.00 8.90
C SER A 99 -15.47 -8.39 10.35
N THR A 100 -15.61 -9.66 10.72
CA THR A 100 -15.36 -10.18 12.07
C THR A 100 -13.93 -10.70 12.22
N PHE A 101 -13.23 -10.95 11.13
CA PHE A 101 -11.84 -11.41 11.15
C PHE A 101 -10.93 -10.38 11.84
N VAL A 102 -10.12 -10.88 12.77
CA VAL A 102 -9.05 -10.10 13.41
C VAL A 102 -7.78 -10.93 13.34
N ALA A 103 -6.77 -10.45 12.63
CA ALA A 103 -5.47 -11.11 12.63
C ALA A 103 -4.93 -11.23 14.04
N ALA A 104 -4.59 -12.43 14.45
CA ALA A 104 -4.18 -12.76 15.82
C ALA A 104 -2.94 -11.98 16.28
N ASP A 105 -2.13 -11.45 15.35
CA ASP A 105 -0.90 -10.71 15.69
C ASP A 105 -0.60 -9.57 14.71
N TRP A 106 -1.32 -8.46 14.85
CA TRP A 106 -1.07 -7.25 14.06
C TRP A 106 0.35 -6.68 14.27
N ARG A 107 0.96 -6.92 15.45
CA ARG A 107 2.34 -6.46 15.72
C ARG A 107 3.35 -7.19 14.88
N LYS A 108 3.12 -8.49 14.69
CA LYS A 108 3.95 -9.29 13.78
C LYS A 108 3.79 -8.82 12.34
N MET A 109 2.55 -8.55 11.89
CA MET A 109 2.30 -8.04 10.54
C MET A 109 3.00 -6.69 10.31
N ASN A 110 2.95 -5.76 11.26
CA ASN A 110 3.72 -4.52 11.21
C ASN A 110 5.23 -4.79 11.07
N THR A 111 5.75 -5.67 11.91
CA THR A 111 7.19 -6.00 11.92
C THR A 111 7.63 -6.64 10.61
N ASP A 112 6.85 -7.59 10.10
CA ASP A 112 7.13 -8.24 8.83
C ASP A 112 7.08 -7.23 7.67
N CYS A 113 6.08 -6.34 7.66
CA CYS A 113 5.92 -5.31 6.64
C CYS A 113 7.14 -4.34 6.63
N ILE A 114 7.57 -3.87 7.79
CA ILE A 114 8.75 -3.00 7.92
C ILE A 114 10.03 -3.72 7.46
N ALA A 115 10.20 -5.00 7.83
CA ALA A 115 11.33 -5.80 7.36
C ALA A 115 11.28 -6.02 5.84
N ASN A 116 10.07 -6.17 5.28
CA ASN A 116 9.87 -6.31 3.84
C ASN A 116 10.21 -5.01 3.10
N MET A 117 9.86 -3.83 3.65
CA MET A 117 10.26 -2.55 3.08
C MET A 117 11.79 -2.44 2.94
N GLN A 118 12.52 -2.78 4.01
CA GLN A 118 13.98 -2.77 3.97
C GLN A 118 14.53 -3.71 2.89
N LYS A 119 14.05 -4.97 2.86
CA LYS A 119 14.50 -5.98 1.91
C LYS A 119 14.21 -5.59 0.45
N LEU A 120 13.02 -5.04 0.18
CA LEU A 120 12.65 -4.63 -1.18
C LEU A 120 13.45 -3.41 -1.62
N TYR A 121 13.74 -2.47 -0.72
CA TYR A 121 14.65 -1.37 -1.01
C TYR A 121 16.05 -1.89 -1.39
N GLU A 122 16.59 -2.84 -0.64
CA GLU A 122 17.89 -3.45 -0.92
C GLU A 122 17.91 -4.24 -2.24
N GLU A 123 16.84 -4.97 -2.54
CA GLU A 123 16.71 -5.82 -3.73
C GLU A 123 16.50 -5.02 -5.02
N PHE A 124 15.61 -4.03 -4.99
CA PHE A 124 15.21 -3.27 -6.18
C PHE A 124 15.83 -1.87 -6.25
N ASN A 125 16.59 -1.44 -5.24
CA ASN A 125 17.12 -0.08 -5.09
C ASN A 125 16.04 0.99 -5.32
N THR A 126 14.86 0.78 -4.72
CA THR A 126 13.65 1.57 -4.94
C THR A 126 12.96 1.82 -3.60
N PRO A 127 12.61 3.08 -3.25
CA PRO A 127 11.84 3.39 -2.04
C PRO A 127 10.53 2.63 -1.96
N VAL A 128 10.09 2.33 -0.75
CA VAL A 128 8.86 1.57 -0.47
C VAL A 128 7.93 2.40 0.40
N MET A 129 6.75 2.74 -0.10
CA MET A 129 5.77 3.59 0.57
C MET A 129 4.58 2.77 1.07
N MET A 130 4.11 3.07 2.28
CA MET A 130 2.80 2.59 2.72
C MET A 130 1.71 3.47 2.14
N CYS A 131 1.09 3.01 1.04
CA CYS A 131 0.03 3.74 0.33
C CYS A 131 -1.31 3.64 1.04
N GLU A 132 -1.56 2.53 1.74
CA GLU A 132 -2.79 2.32 2.50
C GLU A 132 -2.51 1.55 3.78
N ILE A 133 -2.96 2.07 4.91
CA ILE A 133 -2.95 1.36 6.19
C ILE A 133 -4.26 1.63 6.91
N GLY A 134 -4.89 0.60 7.47
CA GLY A 134 -6.18 0.74 8.14
C GLY A 134 -6.45 -0.31 9.21
N MET A 135 -7.16 0.12 10.25
CA MET A 135 -7.74 -0.74 11.29
C MET A 135 -9.09 -0.16 11.69
N THR A 136 -10.07 -1.01 12.01
CA THR A 136 -11.40 -0.56 12.41
C THR A 136 -11.32 0.45 13.54
N TRP A 137 -12.00 1.59 13.38
CA TRP A 137 -11.89 2.77 14.24
C TRP A 137 -12.16 2.48 15.74
N ASN A 138 -13.04 1.54 16.04
CA ASN A 138 -13.43 1.14 17.41
C ASN A 138 -12.61 -0.05 17.96
N ASN A 139 -11.60 -0.53 17.24
CA ASN A 139 -10.72 -1.55 17.77
C ASN A 139 -9.83 -0.94 18.87
N GLU A 140 -9.76 -1.61 20.02
CA GLU A 140 -8.96 -1.16 21.16
C GLU A 140 -7.47 -1.00 20.86
N ASN A 141 -6.97 -1.68 19.82
CA ASN A 141 -5.58 -1.64 19.38
C ASN A 141 -5.32 -0.61 18.26
N ALA A 142 -6.32 0.10 17.75
CA ALA A 142 -6.15 0.96 16.56
C ALA A 142 -5.06 2.03 16.74
N GLU A 143 -5.08 2.79 17.85
CA GLU A 143 -4.03 3.78 18.14
C GLU A 143 -2.64 3.13 18.23
N ALA A 144 -2.53 1.99 18.91
CA ALA A 144 -1.28 1.27 19.08
C ALA A 144 -0.74 0.71 17.77
N PHE A 145 -1.63 0.20 16.91
CA PHE A 145 -1.30 -0.31 15.57
C PHE A 145 -0.66 0.76 14.70
N TYR A 146 -1.31 1.92 14.54
CA TYR A 146 -0.77 3.02 13.76
C TYR A 146 0.53 3.57 14.37
N THR A 147 0.56 3.73 15.70
CA THR A 147 1.75 4.26 16.41
C THR A 147 2.96 3.35 16.22
N ASP A 148 2.79 2.03 16.38
CA ASP A 148 3.86 1.05 16.20
C ASP A 148 4.40 1.06 14.77
N PHE A 149 3.49 1.04 13.76
CA PHE A 149 3.88 1.06 12.37
C PHE A 149 4.64 2.34 12.01
N ILE A 150 4.07 3.51 12.31
CA ILE A 150 4.67 4.82 11.97
C ILE A 150 6.01 5.03 12.67
N THR A 151 6.13 4.59 13.93
CA THR A 151 7.39 4.66 14.65
C THR A 151 8.48 3.84 13.96
N LYS A 152 8.18 2.61 13.58
CA LYS A 152 9.10 1.73 12.86
C LYS A 152 9.45 2.27 11.46
N ALA A 153 8.46 2.77 10.74
CA ALA A 153 8.66 3.38 9.42
C ALA A 153 9.59 4.61 9.49
N LYS A 154 9.44 5.46 10.51
CA LYS A 154 10.35 6.59 10.74
C LYS A 154 11.80 6.14 10.98
N LEU A 155 12.02 4.98 11.62
CA LEU A 155 13.36 4.45 11.86
C LEU A 155 14.04 3.95 10.58
N LEU A 156 13.29 3.56 9.55
CA LEU A 156 13.85 3.24 8.22
C LEU A 156 14.43 4.48 7.53
N GLY A 157 13.92 5.66 7.83
CA GLY A 157 14.26 6.90 7.16
C GLY A 157 13.51 7.12 5.84
N THR A 158 13.51 8.37 5.38
CA THR A 158 12.74 8.79 4.19
C THR A 158 13.29 8.25 2.87
N ASP A 159 14.56 7.85 2.84
CA ASP A 159 15.16 7.23 1.65
C ASP A 159 14.57 5.85 1.38
N ILE A 160 14.15 5.13 2.43
CA ILE A 160 13.53 3.82 2.32
C ILE A 160 12.01 3.94 2.34
N CYS A 161 11.44 4.65 3.33
CA CYS A 161 10.01 4.84 3.48
C CYS A 161 9.64 6.32 3.41
N PRO A 162 9.32 6.86 2.22
CA PRO A 162 9.02 8.29 2.04
C PRO A 162 7.69 8.72 2.65
N GLY A 163 6.77 7.79 2.93
CA GLY A 163 5.47 8.16 3.50
C GLY A 163 4.61 6.99 3.95
N VAL A 164 3.62 7.33 4.79
CA VAL A 164 2.58 6.43 5.29
C VAL A 164 1.24 7.13 5.19
N PHE A 165 0.27 6.54 4.49
CA PHE A 165 -1.07 7.05 4.32
C PHE A 165 -2.10 6.15 5.00
N ALA A 166 -2.92 6.73 5.89
CA ALA A 166 -4.13 6.05 6.36
C ALA A 166 -5.17 6.04 5.23
N TRP A 167 -5.81 4.87 5.01
CA TRP A 167 -6.87 4.75 4.01
C TRP A 167 -8.14 5.45 4.48
N GLU A 168 -8.64 6.37 3.64
CA GLU A 168 -9.89 7.11 3.87
C GLU A 168 -10.13 7.47 5.36
N PRO A 169 -9.19 8.18 6.01
CA PRO A 169 -9.25 8.44 7.46
C PRO A 169 -10.53 9.17 7.87
N GLN A 170 -11.14 9.93 6.95
CA GLN A 170 -12.38 10.70 7.15
C GLN A 170 -13.66 9.85 7.15
N CYS A 171 -13.60 8.55 6.81
CA CYS A 171 -14.78 7.70 6.82
C CYS A 171 -15.37 7.54 8.20
N TYR A 172 -16.71 7.68 8.32
CA TYR A 172 -17.47 7.45 9.53
C TYR A 172 -18.91 7.00 9.21
N GLY A 173 -19.63 6.51 10.23
CA GLY A 173 -21.02 6.07 10.08
C GLY A 173 -21.20 4.93 9.09
N GLY A 174 -20.18 4.06 8.88
CA GLY A 174 -20.26 2.94 7.94
C GLY A 174 -20.32 3.36 6.48
N TRP A 175 -19.74 4.50 6.11
CA TRP A 175 -19.72 4.99 4.73
C TRP A 175 -19.21 3.92 3.77
N LYS A 176 -20.06 3.51 2.81
CA LYS A 176 -19.78 2.41 1.86
C LYS A 176 -19.32 1.10 2.52
N GLY A 177 -19.76 0.81 3.74
CA GLY A 177 -19.31 -0.36 4.51
C GLY A 177 -17.90 -0.25 5.09
N ASN A 178 -17.21 0.88 4.90
CA ASN A 178 -15.88 1.08 5.45
C ASN A 178 -15.95 1.51 6.92
N HIS A 179 -15.32 0.73 7.80
CA HIS A 179 -15.16 1.02 9.22
C HIS A 179 -13.69 1.23 9.63
N LYS A 180 -12.77 1.30 8.64
CA LYS A 180 -11.32 1.41 8.85
C LYS A 180 -10.82 2.86 8.83
N GLY A 181 -11.74 3.84 8.91
CA GLY A 181 -11.41 5.25 9.07
C GLY A 181 -10.85 5.59 10.45
N MET A 182 -10.61 6.87 10.69
CA MET A 182 -10.04 7.37 11.96
C MET A 182 -11.03 8.27 12.72
N PHE A 183 -12.30 8.28 12.28
CA PHE A 183 -13.41 8.95 12.97
C PHE A 183 -14.40 7.92 13.51
N ASP A 184 -15.06 8.23 14.61
CA ASP A 184 -16.15 7.42 15.15
C ASP A 184 -17.43 7.58 14.30
N ASP A 185 -18.47 6.78 14.59
CA ASP A 185 -19.73 6.80 13.84
C ASP A 185 -20.47 8.16 13.88
N TYR A 186 -20.06 9.08 14.74
CA TYR A 186 -20.60 10.43 14.86
C TYR A 186 -19.72 11.47 14.17
N GLY A 187 -18.66 11.08 13.49
CA GLY A 187 -17.73 11.97 12.81
C GLY A 187 -16.77 12.69 13.75
N ARG A 188 -16.49 12.14 14.93
CA ARG A 188 -15.50 12.69 15.87
C ARG A 188 -14.16 11.97 15.68
N PRO A 189 -13.01 12.69 15.67
CA PRO A 189 -11.71 12.08 15.53
C PRO A 189 -11.40 11.14 16.71
N THR A 190 -10.84 9.99 16.42
CA THR A 190 -10.36 9.02 17.42
C THR A 190 -8.91 9.26 17.82
N ASN A 191 -8.45 8.56 18.85
CA ASN A 191 -7.06 8.63 19.30
C ASN A 191 -6.06 8.14 18.25
N SER A 192 -6.49 7.39 17.23
CA SER A 192 -5.61 6.93 16.13
C SER A 192 -4.88 8.08 15.44
N PHE A 193 -5.46 9.29 15.43
CA PHE A 193 -4.78 10.50 14.93
C PHE A 193 -3.51 10.88 15.71
N ASN A 194 -3.34 10.41 16.95
CA ASN A 194 -2.14 10.71 17.73
C ASN A 194 -0.88 10.12 17.08
N ALA A 195 -1.01 9.01 16.38
CA ALA A 195 0.10 8.37 15.67
C ALA A 195 0.73 9.27 14.56
N PHE A 196 -0.07 10.18 14.00
CA PHE A 196 0.35 11.09 12.92
C PHE A 196 0.83 12.48 13.41
N LYS A 197 0.83 12.72 14.72
CA LYS A 197 1.41 13.93 15.29
C LYS A 197 2.93 13.92 15.12
N ARG A 198 3.49 15.08 14.78
CA ARG A 198 4.93 15.31 14.66
C ARG A 198 5.58 15.41 16.01
#